data_c0212c6c18aa72601b2d0a77509cc2a6
#
_entry.id   c0212c6c18aa72601b2d0a77509cc2a6
#
_cell.length_a   1.000
_cell.length_b   1.000
_cell.length_c   1.000
_cell.angle_alpha   90.00
_cell.angle_beta   90.00
_cell.angle_gamma   90.00
#
_symmetry.space_group_name_H-M   'P 1'
#
loop_
_entity.id
_entity.type
_entity.pdbx_description
1 polymer ?
#
loop_
_entity_poly.entity_id
_entity_poly.type
_entity_poly.pdbx_seq_one_letter_code
_entity_poly.pdbx_strand_id
1 'polypeptide(L)'
;MAAKQKQTFVEDYAFNEQLWWYYVNNRGKIRSRYNDLTKKFLAYNDKNENKDAFLRQPQFEALEMYVFIKEFMGNAHMYEMFDAWRKREGKFSDRSYYTIHKGGQGMLIDLGDEQNEIIFKQMKKYREKYPNYIYALTMGLGKTILMATCIFYEFLLAKKYPKDKRFCHNALVFAPDK
;
A
#
# COMPACT_ATOMS: atom_id res chain seq x y z
N MET A 1 -29.77 -18.10 -23.58
CA MET A 1 -28.39 -17.58 -23.40
C MET A 1 -28.31 -16.99 -22.01
N ALA A 2 -27.69 -17.68 -21.06
CA ALA A 2 -27.54 -17.17 -19.70
C ALA A 2 -26.50 -16.05 -19.71
N ALA A 3 -26.89 -14.86 -19.25
CA ALA A 3 -26.00 -13.74 -19.07
C ALA A 3 -24.87 -14.17 -18.08
N LYS A 4 -23.62 -14.17 -18.53
CA LYS A 4 -22.47 -14.28 -17.64
C LYS A 4 -22.60 -13.16 -16.61
N GLN A 5 -22.90 -13.51 -15.36
CA GLN A 5 -22.76 -12.59 -14.25
C GLN A 5 -21.33 -12.04 -14.31
N LYS A 6 -21.21 -10.71 -14.45
CA LYS A 6 -19.96 -10.03 -14.21
C LYS A 6 -19.53 -10.39 -12.79
N GLN A 7 -18.48 -11.21 -12.65
CA GLN A 7 -17.81 -11.41 -11.39
C GLN A 7 -17.49 -10.03 -10.84
N THR A 8 -18.06 -9.73 -9.71
CA THR A 8 -17.90 -8.45 -9.06
C THR A 8 -16.50 -8.37 -8.50
N PHE A 9 -15.86 -7.24 -8.70
CA PHE A 9 -14.53 -6.79 -8.25
C PHE A 9 -14.21 -7.00 -6.75
N VAL A 10 -15.08 -7.57 -5.97
CA VAL A 10 -14.95 -7.72 -4.51
C VAL A 10 -13.81 -8.66 -4.12
N GLU A 11 -13.56 -9.70 -4.91
CA GLU A 11 -12.51 -10.69 -4.62
C GLU A 11 -11.10 -10.14 -4.85
N ASP A 12 -10.92 -9.27 -5.86
CA ASP A 12 -9.62 -8.65 -6.16
C ASP A 12 -9.21 -7.59 -5.10
N TYR A 13 -10.18 -6.99 -4.40
CA TYR A 13 -9.94 -6.02 -3.33
C TYR A 13 -9.67 -6.66 -1.96
N ALA A 14 -10.01 -7.91 -1.76
CA ALA A 14 -9.84 -8.59 -0.48
C ALA A 14 -8.39 -8.57 0.00
N PHE A 15 -7.42 -8.73 -0.91
CA PHE A 15 -6.01 -8.64 -0.56
C PHE A 15 -5.59 -7.23 -0.15
N ASN A 16 -6.09 -6.19 -0.81
CA ASN A 16 -5.79 -4.79 -0.44
C ASN A 16 -6.30 -4.49 0.98
N GLU A 17 -7.48 -4.99 1.32
CA GLU A 17 -8.04 -4.86 2.67
C GLU A 17 -7.20 -5.64 3.71
N GLN A 18 -6.79 -6.86 3.40
CA GLN A 18 -5.89 -7.65 4.25
C GLN A 18 -4.53 -6.96 4.44
N LEU A 19 -3.98 -6.37 3.39
CA LEU A 19 -2.72 -5.62 3.45
C LEU A 19 -2.85 -4.36 4.32
N TRP A 20 -3.99 -3.66 4.23
CA TRP A 20 -4.32 -2.54 5.09
C TRP A 20 -4.43 -2.97 6.56
N TRP A 21 -5.17 -4.02 6.88
CA TRP A 21 -5.29 -4.56 8.23
C TRP A 21 -3.95 -5.02 8.80
N TYR A 22 -3.14 -5.67 7.98
CA TYR A 22 -1.77 -6.04 8.37
C TYR A 22 -0.96 -4.81 8.79
N TYR A 23 -1.01 -3.75 8.00
CA TYR A 23 -0.32 -2.50 8.30
C TYR A 23 -0.86 -1.85 9.57
N VAL A 24 -2.16 -1.61 9.68
CA VAL A 24 -2.79 -0.91 10.79
C VAL A 24 -2.53 -1.60 12.12
N ASN A 25 -2.67 -2.93 12.16
CA ASN A 25 -2.44 -3.71 13.37
C ASN A 25 -0.97 -3.71 13.81
N ASN A 26 -0.05 -3.43 12.92
CA ASN A 26 1.39 -3.45 13.17
C ASN A 26 2.06 -2.09 12.97
N ARG A 27 1.28 -1.01 12.84
CA ARG A 27 1.74 0.34 12.49
C ARG A 27 2.99 0.76 13.28
N GLY A 28 2.96 0.68 14.61
CA GLY A 28 4.07 1.09 15.46
C GLY A 28 5.35 0.27 15.20
N LYS A 29 5.21 -1.04 15.06
CA LYS A 29 6.31 -1.97 14.78
C LYS A 29 6.92 -1.75 13.39
N ILE A 30 6.08 -1.49 12.40
CA ILE A 30 6.47 -1.22 11.03
C ILE A 30 7.16 0.14 10.95
N ARG A 31 6.54 1.20 11.52
CA ARG A 31 7.11 2.56 11.55
C ARG A 31 8.47 2.61 12.27
N SER A 32 8.68 1.81 13.31
CA SER A 32 9.98 1.75 14.01
C SER A 32 11.13 1.29 13.11
N ARG A 33 10.84 0.53 12.04
CA ARG A 33 11.83 0.00 11.09
C ARG A 33 12.12 0.93 9.91
N TYR A 34 11.36 2.02 9.75
CA TYR A 34 11.64 3.01 8.72
C TYR A 34 12.94 3.77 9.03
N ASN A 35 13.55 4.34 7.99
CA ASN A 35 14.65 5.27 8.19
C ASN A 35 14.17 6.55 8.92
N ASP A 36 15.09 7.27 9.55
CA ASP A 36 14.74 8.42 10.39
C ASP A 36 14.10 9.57 9.59
N LEU A 37 14.48 9.71 8.33
CA LEU A 37 13.90 10.74 7.47
C LEU A 37 12.41 10.43 7.18
N THR A 38 12.08 9.18 6.90
CA THR A 38 10.70 8.73 6.71
C THR A 38 9.88 8.87 7.98
N LYS A 39 10.44 8.52 9.14
CA LYS A 39 9.75 8.75 10.43
C LYS A 39 9.40 10.22 10.63
N LYS A 40 10.35 11.12 10.39
CA LYS A 40 10.13 12.57 10.48
C LYS A 40 9.11 13.07 9.45
N PHE A 41 9.17 12.54 8.23
CA PHE A 41 8.24 12.90 7.17
C PHE A 41 6.80 12.48 7.50
N LEU A 42 6.60 11.27 8.02
CA LEU A 42 5.29 10.83 8.46
C LEU A 42 4.80 11.63 9.66
N ALA A 43 5.64 11.87 10.67
CA ALA A 43 5.28 12.69 11.84
C ALA A 43 4.86 14.10 11.44
N TYR A 44 5.55 14.72 10.48
CA TYR A 44 5.21 16.05 9.97
C TYR A 44 3.80 16.10 9.32
N ASN A 45 3.39 15.01 8.66
CA ASN A 45 2.11 14.91 7.96
C ASN A 45 0.98 14.30 8.82
N ASP A 46 1.27 13.83 10.02
CA ASP A 46 0.30 13.23 10.94
C ASP A 46 -0.29 14.28 11.88
N LYS A 47 -1.61 14.50 11.81
CA LYS A 47 -2.32 15.45 12.68
C LYS A 47 -2.23 15.11 14.18
N ASN A 48 -1.97 13.86 14.51
CA ASN A 48 -1.80 13.44 15.89
C ASN A 48 -0.43 13.85 16.46
N GLU A 49 0.57 13.99 15.60
CA GLU A 49 1.94 14.38 15.96
C GLU A 49 2.23 15.86 15.66
N ASN A 50 1.58 16.42 14.61
CA ASN A 50 1.73 17.80 14.17
C ASN A 50 0.37 18.45 13.91
N LYS A 51 -0.03 19.41 14.74
CA LYS A 51 -1.33 20.12 14.61
C LYS A 51 -1.45 20.90 13.28
N ASP A 52 -0.32 21.32 12.73
CA ASP A 52 -0.26 22.08 11.48
C ASP A 52 -0.20 21.18 10.23
N ALA A 53 -0.28 19.87 10.41
CA ALA A 53 -0.35 18.94 9.28
C ALA A 53 -1.59 19.23 8.42
N PHE A 54 -1.37 19.39 7.11
CA PHE A 54 -2.43 19.80 6.17
C PHE A 54 -3.18 18.64 5.53
N LEU A 55 -2.63 17.42 5.55
CA LEU A 55 -3.29 16.25 4.98
C LEU A 55 -4.54 15.91 5.80
N ARG A 56 -5.62 15.58 5.09
CA ARG A 56 -6.81 14.99 5.70
C ARG A 56 -6.53 13.52 6.00
N GLN A 57 -7.27 12.95 6.95
CA GLN A 57 -7.07 11.57 7.39
C GLN A 57 -6.98 10.54 6.23
N PRO A 58 -7.90 10.51 5.24
CA PRO A 58 -7.79 9.56 4.14
C PRO A 58 -6.55 9.77 3.24
N GLN A 59 -6.08 11.02 3.11
CA GLN A 59 -4.84 11.31 2.38
C GLN A 59 -3.62 10.81 3.14
N PHE A 60 -3.62 11.01 4.45
CA PHE A 60 -2.53 10.54 5.29
C PHE A 60 -2.46 9.02 5.33
N GLU A 61 -3.59 8.33 5.44
CA GLU A 61 -3.67 6.87 5.34
C GLU A 61 -3.16 6.34 4.00
N ALA A 62 -3.52 6.99 2.90
CA ALA A 62 -3.01 6.65 1.58
C ALA A 62 -1.49 6.86 1.47
N LEU A 63 -0.97 7.95 2.06
CA LEU A 63 0.48 8.20 2.16
C LEU A 63 1.18 7.12 3.00
N GLU A 64 0.61 6.75 4.14
CA GLU A 64 1.16 5.67 4.97
C GLU A 64 1.26 4.35 4.22
N MET A 65 0.21 3.98 3.47
CA MET A 65 0.24 2.78 2.65
C MET A 65 1.28 2.86 1.54
N TYR A 66 1.45 4.01 0.92
CA TYR A 66 2.50 4.23 -0.06
C TYR A 66 3.89 4.00 0.54
N VAL A 67 4.17 4.62 1.67
CA VAL A 67 5.45 4.47 2.39
C VAL A 67 5.66 3.01 2.84
N PHE A 68 4.61 2.36 3.34
CA PHE A 68 4.66 0.97 3.75
C PHE A 68 5.08 0.04 2.59
N ILE A 69 4.47 0.21 1.43
CA ILE A 69 4.82 -0.59 0.26
C ILE A 69 6.24 -0.27 -0.21
N LYS A 70 6.63 1.00 -0.21
CA LYS A 70 7.97 1.42 -0.66
C LYS A 70 9.09 0.95 0.27
N GLU A 71 8.99 1.20 1.56
CA GLU A 71 10.08 0.90 2.49
C GLU A 71 9.99 -0.48 3.12
N PHE A 72 8.84 -0.81 3.72
CA PHE A 72 8.74 -2.06 4.47
C PHE A 72 8.60 -3.27 3.54
N MET A 73 7.78 -3.16 2.49
CA MET A 73 7.59 -4.22 1.50
C MET A 73 8.64 -4.20 0.37
N GLY A 74 9.60 -3.24 0.40
CA GLY A 74 10.70 -3.16 -0.54
C GLY A 74 10.30 -2.76 -1.97
N ASN A 75 9.20 -2.06 -2.13
CA ASN A 75 8.61 -1.68 -3.42
C ASN A 75 8.28 -2.90 -4.31
N ALA A 76 7.85 -4.00 -3.67
CA ALA A 76 7.48 -5.23 -4.36
C ALA A 76 6.20 -5.04 -5.20
N HIS A 77 6.08 -5.82 -6.26
CA HIS A 77 4.85 -5.87 -7.04
C HIS A 77 3.69 -6.45 -6.23
N MET A 78 2.46 -6.03 -6.54
CA MET A 78 1.27 -6.49 -5.83
C MET A 78 1.11 -8.01 -5.89
N TYR A 79 1.38 -8.63 -7.06
CA TYR A 79 1.30 -10.08 -7.22
C TYR A 79 2.36 -10.83 -6.38
N GLU A 80 3.54 -10.25 -6.16
CA GLU A 80 4.58 -10.84 -5.30
C GLU A 80 4.18 -10.77 -3.83
N MET A 81 3.62 -9.63 -3.41
CA MET A 81 3.09 -9.48 -2.06
C MET A 81 1.92 -10.44 -1.81
N PHE A 82 1.04 -10.61 -2.78
CA PHE A 82 -0.08 -11.55 -2.70
C PHE A 82 0.41 -13.00 -2.61
N ASP A 83 1.40 -13.39 -3.42
CA ASP A 83 1.96 -14.75 -3.39
C ASP A 83 2.67 -15.03 -2.05
N ALA A 84 3.46 -14.11 -1.55
CA ALA A 84 4.09 -14.22 -0.24
C ALA A 84 3.06 -14.29 0.90
N TRP A 85 1.96 -13.53 0.79
CA TRP A 85 0.88 -13.55 1.78
C TRP A 85 0.17 -14.90 1.82
N ARG A 86 -0.27 -15.44 0.66
CA ARG A 86 -0.97 -16.74 0.59
C ARG A 86 -0.10 -17.90 1.05
N LYS A 87 1.21 -17.85 0.78
CA LYS A 87 2.19 -18.87 1.18
C LYS A 87 2.73 -18.68 2.60
N ARG A 88 2.40 -17.59 3.28
CA ARG A 88 2.96 -17.23 4.59
C ARG A 88 4.49 -17.11 4.57
N GLU A 89 5.03 -16.52 3.54
CA GLU A 89 6.46 -16.34 3.32
C GLU A 89 6.93 -14.90 3.57
N GLY A 90 8.25 -14.71 3.71
CA GLY A 90 8.88 -13.39 3.82
C GLY A 90 8.34 -12.57 5.00
N LYS A 91 7.86 -11.35 4.75
CA LYS A 91 7.29 -10.48 5.79
C LYS A 91 6.01 -11.06 6.41
N PHE A 92 5.31 -11.90 5.69
CA PHE A 92 4.08 -12.53 6.15
C PHE A 92 4.29 -13.86 6.89
N SER A 93 5.53 -14.36 7.03
CA SER A 93 5.84 -15.54 7.85
C SER A 93 5.98 -15.20 9.34
N ASP A 94 6.26 -13.95 9.69
CA ASP A 94 6.49 -13.52 11.06
C ASP A 94 5.17 -13.39 11.81
N ARG A 95 4.85 -14.41 12.60
CA ARG A 95 3.62 -14.49 13.43
C ARG A 95 3.49 -13.30 14.41
N SER A 96 4.58 -12.61 14.73
CA SER A 96 4.54 -11.45 15.60
C SER A 96 3.80 -10.25 15.01
N TYR A 97 3.52 -10.27 13.69
CA TYR A 97 2.68 -9.30 12.99
C TYR A 97 1.21 -9.71 12.88
N TYR A 98 0.88 -10.93 13.27
CA TYR A 98 -0.51 -11.39 13.29
C TYR A 98 -1.07 -11.24 14.70
N THR A 99 -1.51 -10.05 15.04
CA THR A 99 -2.24 -9.84 16.30
C THR A 99 -3.69 -10.25 16.08
N ILE A 100 -4.09 -11.36 16.68
CA ILE A 100 -5.51 -11.74 16.76
C ILE A 100 -6.16 -10.74 17.69
N HIS A 101 -6.92 -9.80 17.16
CA HIS A 101 -7.78 -8.97 17.99
C HIS A 101 -8.85 -9.86 18.62
N LYS A 102 -8.82 -10.02 19.94
CA LYS A 102 -9.93 -10.56 20.72
C LYS A 102 -11.15 -9.67 20.46
N GLY A 103 -12.10 -10.14 19.65
CA GLY A 103 -13.37 -9.48 19.39
C GLY A 103 -13.59 -8.91 18.00
N GLY A 104 -12.62 -8.89 17.12
CA GLY A 104 -12.81 -8.59 15.70
C GLY A 104 -12.73 -9.89 14.90
N GLN A 105 -13.74 -10.18 14.13
CA GLN A 105 -13.62 -11.12 13.02
C GLN A 105 -12.58 -10.56 12.05
N GLY A 106 -11.30 -10.82 12.33
CA GLY A 106 -10.29 -10.79 11.29
C GLY A 106 -10.67 -11.92 10.36
N MET A 107 -11.56 -11.67 9.45
CA MET A 107 -11.80 -12.56 8.36
C MET A 107 -10.50 -12.65 7.57
N LEU A 108 -9.65 -13.61 7.93
CA LEU A 108 -8.89 -14.33 6.94
C LEU A 108 -9.96 -14.86 5.99
N ILE A 109 -10.22 -14.15 4.90
CA ILE A 109 -10.94 -14.73 3.78
C ILE A 109 -9.96 -15.78 3.29
N ASP A 110 -10.14 -17.00 3.77
CA ASP A 110 -9.50 -18.16 3.22
C ASP A 110 -10.23 -18.44 1.90
N LEU A 111 -9.86 -17.65 0.91
CA LEU A 111 -10.17 -17.96 -0.48
C LEU A 111 -9.46 -19.30 -0.70
N GLY A 112 -10.18 -20.39 -0.88
CA GLY A 112 -9.57 -21.71 -1.08
C GLY A 112 -8.41 -21.66 -2.10
N ASP A 113 -7.47 -22.57 -2.01
CA ASP A 113 -6.23 -22.59 -2.81
C ASP A 113 -6.46 -22.37 -4.31
N GLU A 114 -7.58 -22.86 -4.85
CA GLU A 114 -7.95 -22.71 -6.25
C GLU A 114 -8.26 -21.25 -6.63
N GLN A 115 -9.01 -20.52 -5.81
CA GLN A 115 -9.32 -19.11 -6.05
C GLN A 115 -8.09 -18.24 -5.89
N ASN A 116 -7.26 -18.51 -4.89
CA ASN A 116 -5.98 -17.84 -4.72
C ASN A 116 -5.07 -18.02 -5.93
N GLU A 117 -5.04 -19.20 -6.53
CA GLU A 117 -4.23 -19.46 -7.72
C GLU A 117 -4.76 -18.73 -8.95
N ILE A 118 -6.08 -18.63 -9.12
CA ILE A 118 -6.72 -17.87 -10.20
C ILE A 118 -6.37 -16.38 -10.08
N ILE A 119 -6.53 -15.78 -8.89
CA ILE A 119 -6.19 -14.38 -8.63
C ILE A 119 -4.71 -14.11 -8.90
N PHE A 120 -3.83 -14.97 -8.41
CA PHE A 120 -2.38 -14.86 -8.63
C PHE A 120 -2.03 -14.86 -10.13
N LYS A 121 -2.61 -15.80 -10.89
CA LYS A 121 -2.40 -15.86 -12.36
C LYS A 121 -2.89 -14.62 -13.06
N GLN A 122 -4.02 -14.05 -12.64
CA GLN A 122 -4.55 -12.81 -13.21
C GLN A 122 -3.62 -11.62 -12.89
N MET A 123 -3.23 -11.43 -11.64
CA MET A 123 -2.30 -10.38 -11.24
C MET A 123 -0.98 -10.48 -11.99
N LYS A 124 -0.45 -11.70 -12.14
CA LYS A 124 0.79 -11.94 -12.87
C LYS A 124 0.67 -11.70 -14.36
N LYS A 125 -0.49 -12.00 -14.96
CA LYS A 125 -0.77 -11.78 -16.39
C LYS A 125 -0.79 -10.29 -16.74
N TYR A 126 -1.37 -9.45 -15.88
CA TYR A 126 -1.54 -8.01 -16.12
C TYR A 126 -0.47 -7.16 -15.42
N ARG A 127 0.62 -7.77 -14.95
CA ARG A 127 1.72 -7.04 -14.32
C ARG A 127 2.47 -6.18 -15.33
N GLU A 128 2.85 -5.00 -14.89
CA GLU A 128 3.82 -4.15 -15.57
C GLU A 128 5.24 -4.50 -15.16
N LYS A 129 6.23 -3.95 -15.85
CA LYS A 129 7.66 -4.12 -15.51
C LYS A 129 8.05 -3.38 -14.23
N TYR A 130 7.21 -2.46 -13.77
CA TYR A 130 7.40 -1.62 -12.60
C TYR A 130 6.16 -1.71 -11.68
N PRO A 131 6.32 -1.52 -10.37
CA PRO A 131 5.18 -1.42 -9.47
C PRO A 131 4.27 -0.24 -9.85
N ASN A 132 2.99 -0.46 -9.91
CA ASN A 132 1.99 0.57 -10.15
C ASN A 132 0.91 0.54 -9.07
N TYR A 133 0.36 1.71 -8.75
CA TYR A 133 -0.62 1.88 -7.68
C TYR A 133 -1.73 2.81 -8.14
N ILE A 134 -2.97 2.48 -7.75
CA ILE A 134 -4.14 3.32 -8.01
C ILE A 134 -4.69 3.79 -6.67
N TYR A 135 -4.81 5.09 -6.51
CA TYR A 135 -5.44 5.70 -5.35
C TYR A 135 -6.85 6.15 -5.69
N ALA A 136 -7.85 5.41 -5.19
CA ALA A 136 -9.26 5.74 -5.36
C ALA A 136 -9.74 6.60 -4.20
N LEU A 137 -9.56 7.92 -4.29
CA LEU A 137 -10.09 8.90 -3.34
C LEU A 137 -11.34 9.57 -3.90
N THR A 138 -12.31 9.87 -3.04
CA THR A 138 -13.51 10.59 -3.43
C THR A 138 -13.19 12.01 -3.94
N MET A 139 -14.13 12.61 -4.66
CA MET A 139 -13.99 13.97 -5.17
C MET A 139 -13.81 14.96 -4.01
N GLY A 140 -12.99 15.98 -4.24
CA GLY A 140 -12.72 17.03 -3.22
C GLY A 140 -11.73 16.64 -2.11
N LEU A 141 -11.24 15.39 -2.05
CA LEU A 141 -10.24 14.97 -1.06
C LEU A 141 -8.79 15.39 -1.38
N GLY A 142 -8.57 16.22 -2.40
CA GLY A 142 -7.24 16.75 -2.69
C GLY A 142 -6.25 15.71 -3.23
N LYS A 143 -6.64 14.95 -4.26
CA LYS A 143 -5.78 13.97 -4.94
C LYS A 143 -4.45 14.56 -5.41
N THR A 144 -4.49 15.80 -5.93
CA THR A 144 -3.29 16.52 -6.40
C THR A 144 -2.30 16.78 -5.26
N ILE A 145 -2.79 17.12 -4.06
CA ILE A 145 -1.96 17.33 -2.88
C ILE A 145 -1.30 16.02 -2.47
N LEU A 146 -2.05 14.92 -2.43
CA LEU A 146 -1.48 13.60 -2.13
C LEU A 146 -0.40 13.21 -3.14
N MET A 147 -0.67 13.39 -4.44
CA MET A 147 0.30 13.12 -5.50
C MET A 147 1.58 13.94 -5.31
N ALA A 148 1.45 15.25 -5.07
CA ALA A 148 2.60 16.14 -4.82
C ALA A 148 3.37 15.69 -3.57
N THR A 149 2.69 15.27 -2.51
CA THR A 149 3.30 14.77 -1.28
C THR A 149 4.07 13.48 -1.52
N CYS A 150 3.53 12.54 -2.31
CA CYS A 150 4.24 11.32 -2.69
C CYS A 150 5.48 11.61 -3.55
N ILE A 151 5.40 12.53 -4.51
CA ILE A 151 6.55 12.95 -5.33
C ILE A 151 7.62 13.61 -4.44
N PHE A 152 7.21 14.48 -3.53
CA PHE A 152 8.14 15.11 -2.60
C PHE A 152 8.85 14.10 -1.70
N TYR A 153 8.12 13.11 -1.19
CA TYR A 153 8.68 11.98 -0.44
C TYR A 153 9.76 11.25 -1.25
N GLU A 154 9.46 10.88 -2.50
CA GLU A 154 10.40 10.20 -3.39
C GLU A 154 11.70 11.00 -3.55
N PHE A 155 11.60 12.29 -3.89
CA PHE A 155 12.76 13.14 -4.11
C PHE A 155 13.58 13.38 -2.84
N LEU A 156 12.90 13.52 -1.71
CA LEU A 156 13.54 13.70 -0.42
C LEU A 156 14.42 12.48 -0.07
N LEU A 157 13.86 11.27 -0.26
CA LEU A 157 14.56 10.02 0.01
C LEU A 157 15.65 9.74 -1.05
N ALA A 158 15.38 9.99 -2.32
CA ALA A 158 16.35 9.83 -3.40
C ALA A 158 17.58 10.76 -3.20
N LYS A 159 17.36 11.98 -2.73
CA LYS A 159 18.44 12.92 -2.42
C LYS A 159 19.28 12.43 -1.23
N LYS A 160 18.64 11.89 -0.20
CA LYS A 160 19.33 11.39 1.01
C LYS A 160 20.04 10.06 0.76
N TYR A 161 19.43 9.20 -0.05
CA TYR A 161 19.91 7.85 -0.35
C TYR A 161 20.06 7.62 -1.87
N PRO A 162 21.01 8.29 -2.55
CA PRO A 162 21.08 8.32 -4.02
C PRO A 162 21.37 6.96 -4.67
N LYS A 163 21.84 5.99 -3.89
CA LYS A 163 22.10 4.62 -4.36
C LYS A 163 20.90 3.69 -4.17
N ASP A 164 19.85 4.13 -3.47
CA ASP A 164 18.67 3.31 -3.22
C ASP A 164 17.70 3.41 -4.41
N LYS A 165 17.64 2.33 -5.18
CA LYS A 165 16.82 2.24 -6.39
C LYS A 165 15.30 2.22 -6.15
N ARG A 166 14.86 2.16 -4.89
CA ARG A 166 13.43 2.22 -4.56
C ARG A 166 12.86 3.62 -4.76
N PHE A 167 13.68 4.66 -4.72
CA PHE A 167 13.24 6.05 -4.79
C PHE A 167 13.54 6.68 -6.15
N CYS A 168 12.63 7.52 -6.63
CA CYS A 168 12.69 8.14 -7.94
C CYS A 168 13.38 9.50 -7.89
N HIS A 169 14.26 9.78 -8.86
CA HIS A 169 14.90 11.07 -9.05
C HIS A 169 14.12 12.00 -9.99
N ASN A 170 13.19 11.46 -10.76
CA ASN A 170 12.39 12.18 -11.74
C ASN A 170 10.91 11.77 -11.59
N ALA A 171 10.01 12.70 -11.84
CA ALA A 171 8.59 12.46 -11.90
C ALA A 171 8.00 13.04 -13.19
N LEU A 172 7.12 12.27 -13.82
CA LEU A 172 6.35 12.72 -14.97
C LEU A 172 4.87 12.71 -14.59
N VAL A 173 4.22 13.85 -14.73
CA VAL A 173 2.82 14.03 -14.35
C VAL A 173 2.01 14.27 -15.61
N PHE A 174 1.00 13.43 -15.81
CA PHE A 174 -0.01 13.61 -16.85
C PHE A 174 -1.33 13.98 -16.20
N ALA A 175 -1.96 15.03 -16.69
CA ALA A 175 -3.34 15.36 -16.36
C ALA A 175 -4.17 15.27 -17.64
N PRO A 176 -5.38 14.68 -17.59
CA PRO A 176 -6.28 14.74 -18.74
C PRO A 176 -6.65 16.19 -19.01
N ASP A 177 -6.62 16.56 -20.27
CA ASP A 177 -7.15 17.86 -20.71
C ASP A 177 -8.66 17.89 -20.49
N LYS A 178 -9.20 19.04 -20.11
CA LYS A 178 -10.62 19.22 -19.84
C LYS A 178 -11.39 19.44 -21.11
#